data_400a32a715c09bca4634b9d709dd4864
#
_entry.id   400a32a715c09bca4634b9d709dd4864
#
_cell.length_a   1.000
_cell.length_b   1.000
_cell.length_c   1.000
_cell.angle_alpha   90.00
_cell.angle_beta   90.00
_cell.angle_gamma   90.00
#
_symmetry.space_group_name_H-M   'P 1'
#
loop_
_entity.id
_entity.type
_entity.pdbx_description
1 polymer ?
#
loop_
_entity_poly.entity_id
_entity_poly.type
_entity_poly.pdbx_seq_one_letter_code
_entity_poly.pdbx_strand_id
1 'polypeptide(L)'
;MSTPTPSERQVAFGESLILGFKNFFNFSGRTGRSGYWWLGLWFVILGFAAGILDVALGFTDPLQLVTPANVINLLILIPAFALGARRLHDVGKSGWWQLLWFTIIGGFVLIYWAIRNGERRENDFGPDVEAGRKLSYE
;
A
#
# COMPACT_ATOMS: atom_id res chain seq x y z
N MET A 1 -28.30 7.27 -12.82
CA MET A 1 -27.11 6.81 -12.09
C MET A 1 -26.29 8.03 -11.75
N SER A 2 -26.21 8.42 -10.49
CA SER A 2 -25.37 9.54 -10.08
C SER A 2 -23.89 9.12 -10.22
N THR A 3 -23.10 9.90 -10.93
CA THR A 3 -21.65 9.69 -10.92
C THR A 3 -21.14 9.99 -9.51
N PRO A 4 -20.34 9.10 -8.91
CA PRO A 4 -19.82 9.34 -7.58
C PRO A 4 -19.01 10.65 -7.55
N THR A 5 -19.17 11.41 -6.48
CA THR A 5 -18.39 12.64 -6.29
C THR A 5 -16.90 12.34 -6.13
N PRO A 6 -16.01 13.29 -6.40
CA PRO A 6 -14.57 13.08 -6.24
C PRO A 6 -14.16 12.67 -4.82
N SER A 7 -14.89 13.13 -3.80
CA SER A 7 -14.69 12.75 -2.41
C SER A 7 -15.06 11.29 -2.13
N GLU A 8 -16.04 10.76 -2.85
CA GLU A 8 -16.50 9.36 -2.71
C GLU A 8 -15.53 8.35 -3.33
N ARG A 9 -14.60 8.82 -4.15
CA ARG A 9 -13.61 7.96 -4.83
C ARG A 9 -12.22 8.00 -4.20
N GLN A 10 -12.00 8.91 -3.27
CA GLN A 10 -10.78 8.90 -2.48
C GLN A 10 -10.96 7.94 -1.32
N VAL A 11 -10.09 6.95 -1.26
CA VAL A 11 -10.05 6.05 -0.11
C VAL A 11 -9.71 6.87 1.13
N ALA A 12 -10.61 6.84 2.12
CA ALA A 12 -10.37 7.48 3.40
C ALA A 12 -9.39 6.66 4.26
N PHE A 13 -8.78 7.30 5.25
CA PHE A 13 -7.80 6.66 6.13
C PHE A 13 -8.33 5.38 6.79
N GLY A 14 -9.50 5.44 7.43
CA GLY A 14 -10.11 4.26 8.06
C GLY A 14 -10.56 3.19 7.05
N GLU A 15 -11.09 3.61 5.92
CA GLU A 15 -11.50 2.72 4.83
C GLU A 15 -10.32 1.95 4.25
N SER A 16 -9.14 2.57 4.16
CA SER A 16 -7.94 1.92 3.63
C SER A 16 -7.54 0.68 4.45
N LEU A 17 -7.75 0.71 5.76
CA LEU A 17 -7.47 -0.43 6.62
C LEU A 17 -8.41 -1.59 6.32
N ILE A 18 -9.72 -1.33 6.15
CA ILE A 18 -10.72 -2.34 5.81
C ILE A 18 -10.40 -2.94 4.44
N LEU A 19 -10.08 -2.11 3.46
CA LEU A 19 -9.68 -2.56 2.13
C LEU A 19 -8.36 -3.36 2.18
N GLY A 20 -7.45 -3.00 3.06
CA GLY A 20 -6.21 -3.74 3.30
C GLY A 20 -6.48 -5.16 3.78
N PHE A 21 -7.38 -5.34 4.73
CA PHE A 21 -7.80 -6.67 5.18
C PHE A 21 -8.51 -7.47 4.09
N LYS A 22 -9.45 -6.86 3.36
CA LYS A 22 -10.15 -7.51 2.25
C LYS A 22 -9.23 -7.96 1.13
N ASN A 23 -8.13 -7.24 0.90
CA ASN A 23 -7.18 -7.48 -0.17
C ASN A 23 -5.83 -8.00 0.34
N PHE A 24 -5.79 -8.60 1.51
CA PHE A 24 -4.57 -9.05 2.19
C PHE A 24 -3.66 -9.90 1.29
N PHE A 25 -4.25 -10.83 0.57
CA PHE A 25 -3.56 -11.71 -0.38
C PHE A 25 -3.83 -11.36 -1.85
N ASN A 26 -4.45 -10.22 -2.12
CA ASN A 26 -4.83 -9.86 -3.47
C ASN A 26 -3.69 -9.09 -4.16
N PHE A 27 -2.99 -9.76 -5.05
CA PHE A 27 -1.93 -9.20 -5.88
C PHE A 27 -2.45 -8.71 -7.24
N SER A 28 -3.75 -8.86 -7.51
CA SER A 28 -4.40 -8.47 -8.76
C SER A 28 -5.10 -7.13 -8.61
N GLY A 29 -5.43 -6.50 -9.75
CA GLY A 29 -6.13 -5.23 -9.75
C GLY A 29 -5.21 -4.04 -9.55
N ARG A 30 -5.79 -2.89 -9.26
CA ARG A 30 -5.10 -1.60 -9.15
C ARG A 30 -5.44 -0.91 -7.84
N THR A 31 -4.51 -0.14 -7.32
CA THR A 31 -4.70 0.72 -6.14
C THR A 31 -4.22 2.14 -6.46
N GLY A 32 -5.10 3.11 -6.25
CA GLY A 32 -4.79 4.52 -6.42
C GLY A 32 -3.86 5.07 -5.33
N ARG A 33 -3.43 6.33 -5.48
CA ARG A 33 -2.50 6.97 -4.55
C ARG A 33 -3.03 7.03 -3.12
N SER A 34 -4.26 7.45 -2.93
CA SER A 34 -4.85 7.57 -1.59
C SER A 34 -4.90 6.23 -0.87
N GLY A 35 -5.36 5.17 -1.54
CA GLY A 35 -5.39 3.82 -0.98
C GLY A 35 -3.99 3.31 -0.62
N TYR A 36 -3.01 3.55 -1.48
CA TYR A 36 -1.63 3.14 -1.25
C TYR A 36 -1.01 3.85 -0.03
N TRP A 37 -1.08 5.19 0.01
CA TRP A 37 -0.41 5.96 1.06
C TRP A 37 -1.07 5.83 2.42
N TRP A 38 -2.41 5.79 2.49
CA TRP A 38 -3.12 5.60 3.75
C TRP A 38 -2.87 4.21 4.34
N LEU A 39 -2.91 3.17 3.51
CA LEU A 39 -2.62 1.82 4.00
C LEU A 39 -1.14 1.66 4.37
N GLY A 40 -0.24 2.27 3.60
CA GLY A 40 1.18 2.33 3.95
C GLY A 40 1.41 2.98 5.32
N LEU A 41 0.70 4.07 5.61
CA LEU A 41 0.75 4.73 6.92
C LEU A 41 0.23 3.79 8.04
N TRP A 42 -0.84 3.02 7.79
CA TRP A 42 -1.31 2.01 8.74
C TRP A 42 -0.23 0.97 9.05
N PHE A 43 0.49 0.50 8.04
CA PHE A 43 1.57 -0.47 8.26
C PHE A 43 2.69 0.11 9.14
N VAL A 44 3.04 1.37 8.96
CA VAL A 44 4.01 2.08 9.82
C VAL A 44 3.48 2.17 11.25
N ILE A 45 2.23 2.59 11.45
CA ILE A 45 1.60 2.71 12.77
C ILE A 45 1.57 1.35 13.48
N LEU A 46 1.15 0.30 12.80
CA LEU A 46 1.08 -1.05 13.35
C LEU A 46 2.46 -1.59 13.71
N GLY A 47 3.45 -1.37 12.86
CA GLY A 47 4.84 -1.76 13.13
C GLY A 47 5.41 -1.06 14.36
N PHE A 48 5.18 0.24 14.50
CA PHE A 48 5.57 1.01 15.69
C PHE A 48 4.87 0.53 16.96
N ALA A 49 3.55 0.33 16.89
CA ALA A 49 2.77 -0.16 18.04
C ALA A 49 3.26 -1.55 18.48
N ALA A 50 3.59 -2.42 17.54
CA ALA A 50 4.16 -3.74 17.83
C ALA A 50 5.54 -3.62 18.53
N GLY A 51 6.40 -2.69 18.08
CA GLY A 51 7.68 -2.43 18.75
C GLY A 51 7.52 -1.90 20.16
N ILE A 52 6.56 -1.02 20.40
CA ILE A 52 6.22 -0.54 21.77
C ILE A 52 5.74 -1.72 22.62
N LEU A 53 4.92 -2.60 22.07
CA LEU A 53 4.44 -3.78 22.77
C LEU A 53 5.60 -4.70 23.18
N ASP A 54 6.57 -4.91 22.32
CA ASP A 54 7.76 -5.70 22.62
C ASP A 54 8.49 -5.14 23.85
N VAL A 55 8.75 -3.83 23.86
CA VAL A 55 9.41 -3.17 24.98
C VAL A 55 8.58 -3.33 26.27
N ALA A 56 7.26 -3.12 26.19
CA ALA A 56 6.35 -3.25 27.33
C ALA A 56 6.31 -4.67 27.92
N LEU A 57 6.50 -5.70 27.08
CA LEU A 57 6.55 -7.10 27.46
C LEU A 57 7.95 -7.58 27.87
N GLY A 58 8.96 -6.71 27.79
CA GLY A 58 10.34 -7.03 28.19
C GLY A 58 11.18 -7.69 27.10
N PHE A 59 10.74 -7.70 25.84
CA PHE A 59 11.52 -8.19 24.70
C PHE A 59 12.53 -7.12 24.26
N THR A 60 13.63 -6.99 24.99
CA THR A 60 14.64 -5.93 24.75
C THR A 60 15.94 -6.46 24.18
N ASP A 61 16.11 -7.77 24.07
CA ASP A 61 17.30 -8.38 23.47
C ASP A 61 17.23 -8.28 21.94
N PRO A 62 18.16 -7.54 21.29
CA PRO A 62 18.17 -7.40 19.83
C PRO A 62 18.47 -8.70 19.08
N LEU A 63 18.98 -9.72 19.75
CA LEU A 63 19.23 -11.04 19.16
C LEU A 63 18.00 -11.96 19.23
N GLN A 64 16.97 -11.57 19.95
CA GLN A 64 15.74 -12.33 20.06
C GLN A 64 14.89 -12.17 18.80
N LEU A 65 14.96 -13.15 17.89
CA LEU A 65 14.28 -13.08 16.59
C LEU A 65 12.77 -13.32 16.68
N VAL A 66 12.30 -14.06 17.67
CA VAL A 66 10.88 -14.39 17.82
C VAL A 66 10.27 -13.50 18.89
N THR A 67 9.78 -12.36 18.49
CA THR A 67 9.03 -11.40 19.32
C THR A 67 7.67 -11.10 18.69
N PRO A 68 6.68 -10.64 19.46
CA PRO A 68 5.40 -10.18 18.92
C PRO A 68 5.55 -9.19 17.76
N ALA A 69 6.46 -8.21 17.88
CA ALA A 69 6.69 -7.23 16.81
C ALA A 69 7.25 -7.88 15.54
N ASN A 70 8.21 -8.78 15.67
CA ASN A 70 8.79 -9.44 14.50
C ASN A 70 7.76 -10.32 13.78
N VAL A 71 6.89 -11.01 14.52
CA VAL A 71 5.79 -11.80 13.93
C VAL A 71 4.81 -10.89 13.21
N ILE A 72 4.38 -9.79 13.85
CA ILE A 72 3.45 -8.83 13.25
C ILE A 72 4.05 -8.20 12.00
N ASN A 73 5.30 -7.75 12.06
CA ASN A 73 5.99 -7.15 10.91
C ASN A 73 6.14 -8.15 9.74
N LEU A 74 6.42 -9.42 10.04
CA LEU A 74 6.48 -10.46 9.03
C LEU A 74 5.12 -10.69 8.36
N LEU A 75 4.03 -10.68 9.13
CA LEU A 75 2.67 -10.80 8.60
C LEU A 75 2.29 -9.60 7.74
N ILE A 76 2.72 -8.39 8.11
CA ILE A 76 2.49 -7.15 7.35
C ILE A 76 3.19 -7.19 5.99
N LEU A 77 4.28 -7.91 5.83
CA LEU A 77 4.99 -8.00 4.55
C LEU A 77 4.08 -8.51 3.42
N ILE A 78 3.22 -9.48 3.69
CA ILE A 78 2.32 -10.05 2.67
C ILE A 78 1.40 -8.98 2.08
N PRO A 79 0.57 -8.28 2.88
CA PRO A 79 -0.29 -7.24 2.33
C PRO A 79 0.49 -6.01 1.83
N ALA A 80 1.69 -5.75 2.35
CA ALA A 80 2.54 -4.68 1.84
C ALA A 80 3.02 -4.96 0.41
N PHE A 81 3.46 -6.18 0.13
CA PHE A 81 3.81 -6.58 -1.23
C PHE A 81 2.60 -6.63 -2.15
N ALA A 82 1.45 -7.10 -1.67
CA ALA A 82 0.20 -7.07 -2.42
C ALA A 82 -0.22 -5.64 -2.78
N LEU A 83 -0.13 -4.72 -1.83
CA LEU A 83 -0.41 -3.30 -2.03
C LEU A 83 0.55 -2.68 -3.05
N GLY A 84 1.84 -2.95 -2.93
CA GLY A 84 2.87 -2.48 -3.86
C GLY A 84 2.64 -3.00 -5.28
N ALA A 85 2.29 -4.27 -5.44
CA ALA A 85 1.93 -4.85 -6.73
C ALA A 85 0.74 -4.12 -7.36
N ARG A 86 -0.35 -3.92 -6.62
CA ARG A 86 -1.52 -3.19 -7.09
C ARG A 86 -1.21 -1.73 -7.42
N ARG A 87 -0.30 -1.10 -6.68
CA ARG A 87 0.13 0.27 -6.99
C ARG A 87 0.94 0.33 -8.28
N LEU A 88 1.84 -0.61 -8.51
CA LEU A 88 2.57 -0.72 -9.78
C LEU A 88 1.64 -0.98 -10.96
N HIS A 89 0.63 -1.82 -10.78
CA HIS A 89 -0.40 -2.05 -11.79
C HIS A 89 -1.13 -0.75 -12.18
N ASP A 90 -1.36 0.14 -11.22
CA ASP A 90 -2.04 1.42 -11.47
C ASP A 90 -1.20 2.36 -12.37
N VAL A 91 0.12 2.25 -12.34
CA VAL A 91 1.02 2.97 -13.25
C VAL A 91 1.45 2.15 -14.47
N GLY A 92 0.78 1.05 -14.75
CA GLY A 92 1.02 0.20 -15.92
C GLY A 92 2.25 -0.69 -15.81
N LYS A 93 2.72 -0.98 -14.60
CA LYS A 93 3.90 -1.80 -14.34
C LYS A 93 3.53 -3.13 -13.69
N SER A 94 4.27 -4.19 -14.02
CA SER A 94 4.12 -5.47 -13.33
C SER A 94 4.55 -5.38 -11.87
N GLY A 95 3.90 -6.16 -11.00
CA GLY A 95 4.26 -6.26 -9.58
C GLY A 95 5.68 -6.79 -9.34
N TRP A 96 6.26 -7.51 -10.29
CA TRP A 96 7.64 -8.00 -10.23
C TRP A 96 8.70 -6.88 -10.16
N TRP A 97 8.37 -5.66 -10.58
CA TRP A 97 9.24 -4.50 -10.41
C TRP A 97 9.55 -4.18 -8.95
N GLN A 98 8.81 -4.73 -7.98
CA GLN A 98 9.13 -4.61 -6.55
C GLN A 98 10.49 -5.21 -6.18
N LEU A 99 11.05 -6.10 -7.01
CA LEU A 99 12.42 -6.60 -6.82
C LEU A 99 13.47 -5.49 -6.85
N LEU A 100 13.13 -4.33 -7.39
CA LEU A 100 13.99 -3.13 -7.34
C LEU A 100 14.26 -2.64 -5.92
N TRP A 101 13.45 -3.03 -4.91
CA TRP A 101 13.75 -2.72 -3.50
C TRP A 101 15.08 -3.28 -3.02
N PHE A 102 15.61 -4.31 -3.68
CA PHE A 102 16.93 -4.85 -3.38
C PHE A 102 18.08 -3.99 -3.90
N THR A 103 17.79 -2.91 -4.61
CA THR A 103 18.77 -1.94 -5.10
C THR A 103 18.44 -0.55 -4.56
N ILE A 104 19.47 0.27 -4.31
CA ILE A 104 19.28 1.64 -3.79
C ILE A 104 18.57 2.51 -4.85
N ILE A 105 19.06 2.46 -6.09
CA ILE A 105 18.48 3.23 -7.21
C ILE A 105 17.05 2.77 -7.50
N GLY A 106 16.81 1.45 -7.47
CA GLY A 106 15.48 0.88 -7.68
C GLY A 106 14.47 1.33 -6.64
N GLY A 107 14.86 1.51 -5.38
CA GLY A 107 14.01 2.06 -4.33
C GLY A 107 13.50 3.47 -4.69
N PHE A 108 14.35 4.34 -5.20
CA PHE A 108 13.93 5.67 -5.68
C PHE A 108 12.97 5.60 -6.85
N VAL A 109 13.18 4.68 -7.78
CA VAL A 109 12.26 4.46 -8.91
C VAL A 109 10.90 4.02 -8.41
N LEU A 110 10.82 3.10 -7.46
CA LEU A 110 9.57 2.62 -6.87
C LEU A 110 8.82 3.74 -6.13
N ILE A 111 9.53 4.57 -5.38
CA ILE A 111 8.94 5.74 -4.72
C ILE A 111 8.39 6.72 -5.76
N TYR A 112 9.11 6.97 -6.83
CA TYR A 112 8.64 7.83 -7.92
C TYR A 112 7.32 7.30 -8.51
N TRP A 113 7.22 5.99 -8.78
CA TRP A 113 5.99 5.38 -9.29
C TRP A 113 4.86 5.41 -8.25
N ALA A 114 5.18 5.34 -6.96
CA ALA A 114 4.18 5.46 -5.90
C ALA A 114 3.57 6.86 -5.80
N ILE A 115 4.34 7.89 -6.13
CA ILE A 115 3.90 9.29 -6.10
C ILE A 115 3.19 9.69 -7.40
N ARG A 116 3.60 9.13 -8.53
CA ARG A 116 3.08 9.43 -9.86
C ARG A 116 1.58 9.14 -9.94
N ASN A 117 0.86 9.91 -10.79
CA ASN A 117 -0.53 9.57 -11.13
C ASN A 117 -0.59 8.19 -11.80
N GLY A 118 -1.62 7.41 -11.44
CA GLY A 118 -1.95 6.19 -12.15
C GLY A 118 -2.41 6.47 -13.59
N GLU A 119 -2.46 5.41 -14.40
CA GLU A 119 -3.00 5.51 -15.75
C GLU A 119 -4.50 5.81 -15.68
N ARG A 120 -4.93 6.86 -16.39
CA ARG A 120 -6.34 7.31 -16.43
C ARG A 120 -7.14 6.62 -17.52
N ARG A 121 -6.92 5.33 -17.66
CA ARG A 121 -7.60 4.47 -18.63
C ARG A 121 -7.58 3.05 -18.10
N GLU A 122 -8.42 2.23 -18.66
CA GLU A 122 -8.27 0.79 -18.50
C GLU A 122 -6.90 0.36 -19.04
N ASN A 123 -6.21 -0.47 -18.29
CA ASN A 123 -4.95 -1.09 -18.67
C ASN A 123 -5.01 -2.61 -18.48
N ASP A 124 -3.91 -3.30 -18.73
CA ASP A 124 -3.83 -4.77 -18.63
C ASP A 124 -4.18 -5.32 -17.24
N PHE A 125 -4.23 -4.47 -16.21
CA PHE A 125 -4.49 -4.84 -14.82
C PHE A 125 -5.88 -4.46 -14.33
N GLY A 126 -6.68 -3.79 -15.13
CA GLY A 126 -8.06 -3.47 -14.81
C GLY A 126 -8.46 -2.03 -15.11
N PRO A 127 -9.70 -1.65 -14.72
CA PRO A 127 -10.24 -0.33 -14.97
C PRO A 127 -9.52 0.74 -14.13
N ASP A 128 -9.66 2.00 -14.56
CA ASP A 128 -9.15 3.14 -13.81
C ASP A 128 -9.90 3.27 -12.47
N VAL A 129 -9.18 3.06 -11.36
CA VAL A 129 -9.73 3.12 -10.00
C VAL A 129 -9.99 4.55 -9.52
N GLU A 130 -9.45 5.54 -10.22
CA GLU A 130 -9.70 6.97 -9.98
C GLU A 130 -10.63 7.58 -11.04
N ALA A 131 -11.26 6.78 -11.91
CA ALA A 131 -12.16 7.24 -12.95
C ALA A 131 -13.32 8.08 -12.37
N GLY A 132 -13.49 9.31 -12.86
CA GLY A 132 -14.45 10.29 -12.35
C GLY A 132 -13.94 11.17 -11.22
N ARG A 133 -12.70 11.01 -10.78
CA ARG A 133 -12.02 11.97 -9.94
C ARG A 133 -11.80 13.25 -10.75
N LYS A 134 -12.54 14.31 -10.41
CA LYS A 134 -12.25 15.65 -10.95
C LYS A 134 -10.90 16.08 -10.42
N LEU A 135 -10.05 16.50 -11.32
CA LEU A 135 -8.79 17.10 -10.94
C LEU A 135 -9.09 18.48 -10.33
N SER A 136 -8.40 18.80 -9.26
CA SER A 136 -8.58 20.06 -8.53
C SER A 136 -8.28 21.32 -9.36
N TYR A 137 -7.92 21.15 -10.62
CA TYR A 137 -7.59 22.22 -11.57
C TYR A 137 -8.46 22.19 -12.85
N GLU A 138 -9.51 21.42 -12.86
CA GLU A 138 -10.53 21.49 -13.92
C GLU A 138 -11.69 22.45 -13.49
#